data_a9b119650995cb883747ebf6cdab48ba
#
_entry.id   a9b119650995cb883747ebf6cdab48ba
#
_cell.length_a   1.000
_cell.length_b   1.000
_cell.length_c   1.000
_cell.angle_alpha   90.00
_cell.angle_beta   90.00
_cell.angle_gamma   90.00
#
_symmetry.space_group_name_H-M   'P 1'
#
loop_
_entity.id
_entity.type
_entity.pdbx_description
1 polymer ?
#
loop_
_entity_poly.entity_id
_entity_poly.type
_entity_poly.pdbx_seq_one_letter_code
_entity_poly.pdbx_strand_id
1 'polypeptide(L)'
;AKHFCAYGPVTAGREYASVDISERTLLEVHLPSFAAAIAAGVAAVMPAFTDLAGIPMTANAALLRTRLRGQLGFEGVIVSDYNSIGELIRHGVAADLSEAAALALKAGVDIDMMAGAYRRGLPGALARGLVSMALIDESVRRVLRLKERLGLFEDPYRRGAVGESDAVLGRRRTLARSVAARAIVMLKNAADTLPLPGSVRRLAVIGPLADAPAQMRGPWWAAAEEHGHVSVVAGLVGALPDCEVMHAPGVSIQQDEPDGMAAALRACEAAEAIVLCVGEAAVMSGEAASRAHLGLPGRQRELAEAVCGRAKALGKPVIAVLFCGRPLIVPWLIERADAVLVAWFLGSEAGNAIADVLIGTVSPSARTPISWPRAMGQVPIFYAQRPGGRPANASDPYTSKYLDEANEPLFAFGHGLSYGRFALSNLRVTPHEVRARDTIEVRVDVVNQGRRTAQETVFLFAHDTLASVARPVLELKGWGRIELAPGQRGTVTLRLPATQFCFVGADLTAVFEPGEVEILVGPCAQRSQLLCASVQLS
;
A
#
# COMPACT_ATOMS: atom_id res chain seq x y z
N ALA A 1 6.16 -4.04 15.77
CA ALA A 1 6.41 -3.83 14.33
C ALA A 1 6.58 -5.18 13.65
N LYS A 2 6.00 -5.34 12.43
CA LYS A 2 6.07 -6.62 11.69
C LYS A 2 6.01 -6.38 10.18
N HIS A 3 6.53 -7.30 9.36
CA HIS A 3 7.28 -8.51 9.76
C HIS A 3 8.76 -8.26 9.48
N PHE A 4 9.63 -8.36 10.47
CA PHE A 4 11.05 -8.07 10.39
C PHE A 4 11.78 -9.24 9.72
N CYS A 5 12.44 -9.03 8.61
CA CYS A 5 12.43 -7.93 7.66
C CYS A 5 12.44 -8.47 6.23
N ALA A 6 12.28 -7.58 5.27
CA ALA A 6 12.33 -7.94 3.84
C ALA A 6 11.30 -8.99 3.41
N TYR A 7 10.08 -8.97 3.97
CA TYR A 7 9.04 -9.94 3.66
C TYR A 7 8.38 -9.71 2.28
N GLY A 8 8.43 -8.48 1.74
CA GLY A 8 7.76 -8.15 0.48
C GLY A 8 8.37 -8.75 -0.79
N PRO A 9 9.71 -8.81 -0.98
CA PRO A 9 10.34 -9.22 -2.22
C PRO A 9 10.49 -10.76 -2.35
N VAL A 10 9.44 -11.49 -1.99
CA VAL A 10 9.39 -12.96 -2.11
C VAL A 10 9.47 -13.42 -3.56
N THR A 11 10.12 -14.54 -3.78
CA THR A 11 10.30 -15.14 -5.11
C THR A 11 8.96 -15.35 -5.81
N ALA A 12 8.85 -14.83 -7.02
CA ALA A 12 7.65 -14.90 -7.88
C ALA A 12 6.37 -14.29 -7.24
N GLY A 13 6.51 -13.39 -6.25
CA GLY A 13 5.37 -12.79 -5.55
C GLY A 13 4.52 -13.79 -4.76
N ARG A 14 5.04 -14.97 -4.45
CA ARG A 14 4.33 -16.02 -3.71
C ARG A 14 4.56 -15.84 -2.21
N GLU A 15 3.48 -15.71 -1.48
CA GLU A 15 3.52 -15.66 -0.02
C GLU A 15 4.36 -16.80 0.56
N TYR A 16 5.16 -16.53 1.58
CA TYR A 16 6.06 -17.46 2.27
C TYR A 16 7.26 -17.98 1.46
N ALA A 17 7.40 -17.63 0.19
CA ALA A 17 8.57 -18.05 -0.59
C ALA A 17 9.86 -17.35 -0.13
N SER A 18 11.00 -17.92 -0.50
CA SER A 18 12.32 -17.39 -0.18
C SER A 18 12.53 -15.98 -0.68
N VAL A 19 13.36 -15.23 0.04
CA VAL A 19 13.83 -13.89 -0.32
C VAL A 19 15.33 -13.93 -0.57
N ASP A 20 15.76 -13.39 -1.71
CA ASP A 20 17.16 -13.16 -2.03
C ASP A 20 17.34 -11.74 -2.56
N ILE A 21 17.95 -10.88 -1.75
CA ILE A 21 18.22 -9.47 -2.06
C ILE A 21 19.63 -9.11 -1.62
N SER A 22 20.21 -8.11 -2.27
CA SER A 22 21.52 -7.61 -1.85
C SER A 22 21.45 -6.97 -0.46
N GLU A 23 22.58 -7.01 0.28
CA GLU A 23 22.68 -6.34 1.58
C GLU A 23 22.41 -4.83 1.48
N ARG A 24 22.82 -4.17 0.40
CA ARG A 24 22.48 -2.78 0.13
C ARG A 24 20.97 -2.56 0.08
N THR A 25 20.22 -3.41 -0.64
CA THR A 25 18.76 -3.32 -0.70
C THR A 25 18.12 -3.54 0.67
N LEU A 26 18.65 -4.46 1.45
CA LEU A 26 18.23 -4.67 2.83
C LEU A 26 18.41 -3.40 3.68
N LEU A 27 19.59 -2.78 3.60
CA LEU A 27 19.95 -1.59 4.39
C LEU A 27 19.20 -0.32 3.96
N GLU A 28 18.99 -0.12 2.65
CA GLU A 28 18.39 1.12 2.12
C GLU A 28 16.85 1.07 2.03
N VAL A 29 16.26 -0.12 1.85
CA VAL A 29 14.84 -0.24 1.56
C VAL A 29 14.05 -0.86 2.72
N HIS A 30 14.55 -1.94 3.30
CA HIS A 30 13.76 -2.74 4.24
C HIS A 30 14.00 -2.41 5.71
N LEU A 31 15.21 -2.04 6.10
CA LEU A 31 15.53 -1.73 7.50
C LEU A 31 15.12 -0.33 7.96
N PRO A 32 15.08 0.72 7.13
CA PRO A 32 14.80 2.08 7.61
C PRO A 32 13.45 2.23 8.31
N SER A 33 12.40 1.52 7.86
CA SER A 33 11.08 1.53 8.50
C SER A 33 11.12 0.94 9.92
N PHE A 34 11.91 -0.12 10.14
CA PHE A 34 12.10 -0.71 11.46
C PHE A 34 12.96 0.18 12.36
N ALA A 35 13.99 0.80 11.83
CA ALA A 35 14.79 1.78 12.57
C ALA A 35 13.92 2.94 13.06
N ALA A 36 13.03 3.46 12.20
CA ALA A 36 12.08 4.50 12.57
C ALA A 36 11.07 4.02 13.64
N ALA A 37 10.57 2.80 13.53
CA ALA A 37 9.66 2.21 14.52
C ALA A 37 10.35 2.02 15.90
N ILE A 38 11.62 1.63 15.90
CA ILE A 38 12.42 1.49 17.13
C ILE A 38 12.66 2.85 17.77
N ALA A 39 13.05 3.86 16.98
CA ALA A 39 13.21 5.23 17.44
C ALA A 39 11.91 5.82 18.03
N ALA A 40 10.75 5.40 17.50
CA ALA A 40 9.43 5.75 18.02
C ALA A 40 9.01 4.94 19.27
N GLY A 41 9.85 4.01 19.75
CA GLY A 41 9.62 3.26 21.00
C GLY A 41 8.75 2.03 20.85
N VAL A 42 8.77 1.34 19.70
CA VAL A 42 8.04 0.09 19.54
C VAL A 42 8.46 -0.95 20.60
N ALA A 43 7.48 -1.59 21.23
CA ALA A 43 7.72 -2.51 22.35
C ALA A 43 7.96 -3.96 21.91
N ALA A 44 7.50 -4.35 20.73
CA ALA A 44 7.64 -5.70 20.20
C ALA A 44 7.94 -5.70 18.70
N VAL A 45 8.74 -6.68 18.26
CA VAL A 45 9.04 -6.95 16.85
C VAL A 45 8.72 -8.41 16.57
N MET A 46 8.15 -8.68 15.38
CA MET A 46 7.86 -10.03 14.90
C MET A 46 8.70 -10.32 13.66
N PRO A 47 9.51 -11.40 13.65
CA PRO A 47 10.24 -11.84 12.47
C PRO A 47 9.31 -12.29 11.34
N ALA A 48 9.75 -12.16 10.10
CA ALA A 48 9.04 -12.67 8.93
C ALA A 48 9.03 -14.20 8.89
N PHE A 49 8.05 -14.78 8.18
CA PHE A 49 7.99 -16.21 7.92
C PHE A 49 9.13 -16.70 7.01
N THR A 50 9.56 -15.83 6.11
CA THR A 50 10.49 -16.18 5.04
C THR A 50 11.91 -16.41 5.53
N ASP A 51 12.68 -17.15 4.75
CA ASP A 51 14.14 -17.07 4.83
C ASP A 51 14.64 -15.82 4.06
N LEU A 52 15.81 -15.35 4.45
CA LEU A 52 16.59 -14.40 3.69
C LEU A 52 17.93 -15.01 3.35
N ALA A 53 18.21 -15.16 2.05
CA ALA A 53 19.42 -15.80 1.54
C ALA A 53 19.67 -17.18 2.18
N GLY A 54 18.61 -18.00 2.30
CA GLY A 54 18.66 -19.36 2.84
C GLY A 54 18.64 -19.47 4.36
N ILE A 55 18.57 -18.35 5.12
CA ILE A 55 18.49 -18.39 6.59
C ILE A 55 17.09 -17.97 7.02
N PRO A 56 16.25 -18.89 7.57
CA PRO A 56 14.93 -18.56 8.08
C PRO A 56 15.00 -17.42 9.09
N MET A 57 14.15 -16.40 8.94
CA MET A 57 14.25 -15.19 9.74
C MET A 57 14.14 -15.48 11.24
N THR A 58 13.31 -16.42 11.64
CA THR A 58 13.15 -16.87 13.04
C THR A 58 14.43 -17.46 13.64
N ALA A 59 15.38 -17.96 12.81
CA ALA A 59 16.68 -18.49 13.22
C ALA A 59 17.86 -17.54 12.88
N ASN A 60 17.59 -16.36 12.34
CA ASN A 60 18.63 -15.46 11.83
C ASN A 60 19.24 -14.58 12.95
N ALA A 61 20.22 -15.13 13.66
CA ALA A 61 20.90 -14.43 14.75
C ALA A 61 21.63 -13.15 14.27
N ALA A 62 22.16 -13.12 13.05
CA ALA A 62 22.84 -11.96 12.51
C ALA A 62 21.88 -10.76 12.39
N LEU A 63 20.65 -11.00 11.95
CA LEU A 63 19.65 -9.95 11.84
C LEU A 63 18.95 -9.65 13.17
N LEU A 64 18.56 -10.65 13.94
CA LEU A 64 17.78 -10.44 15.17
C LEU A 64 18.64 -9.98 16.36
N ARG A 65 19.86 -10.57 16.55
CA ARG A 65 20.74 -10.14 17.64
C ARG A 65 21.70 -9.04 17.23
N THR A 66 22.46 -9.23 16.15
CA THR A 66 23.50 -8.26 15.83
C THR A 66 22.91 -6.97 15.24
N ARG A 67 22.03 -7.08 14.24
CA ARG A 67 21.47 -5.90 13.58
C ARG A 67 20.36 -5.26 14.42
N LEU A 68 19.30 -5.98 14.74
CA LEU A 68 18.12 -5.42 15.41
C LEU A 68 18.43 -4.98 16.84
N ARG A 69 18.98 -5.86 17.68
CA ARG A 69 19.31 -5.50 19.06
C ARG A 69 20.59 -4.69 19.19
N GLY A 70 21.67 -5.15 18.55
CA GLY A 70 22.99 -4.52 18.71
C GLY A 70 23.12 -3.17 18.01
N GLN A 71 22.80 -3.09 16.71
CA GLN A 71 23.02 -1.89 15.92
C GLN A 71 21.85 -0.92 15.93
N LEU A 72 20.59 -1.42 15.89
CA LEU A 72 19.41 -0.56 15.96
C LEU A 72 18.93 -0.29 17.39
N GLY A 73 19.55 -0.91 18.41
CA GLY A 73 19.27 -0.63 19.81
C GLY A 73 17.90 -1.11 20.30
N PHE A 74 17.34 -2.17 19.71
CA PHE A 74 16.03 -2.69 20.13
C PHE A 74 16.11 -3.46 21.44
N GLU A 75 15.47 -2.95 22.49
CA GLU A 75 15.43 -3.56 23.84
C GLU A 75 14.15 -4.31 24.14
N GLY A 76 13.14 -4.23 23.26
CA GLY A 76 11.84 -4.88 23.45
C GLY A 76 11.85 -6.40 23.25
N VAL A 77 10.68 -7.00 23.19
CA VAL A 77 10.51 -8.44 22.96
C VAL A 77 10.42 -8.78 21.49
N ILE A 78 10.99 -9.93 21.12
CA ILE A 78 10.82 -10.53 19.79
C ILE A 78 9.81 -11.67 19.93
N VAL A 79 8.69 -11.57 19.23
CA VAL A 79 7.62 -12.57 19.20
C VAL A 79 7.68 -13.29 17.88
N SER A 80 7.77 -14.62 17.86
CA SER A 80 7.74 -15.37 16.61
C SER A 80 6.44 -15.12 15.84
N ASP A 81 6.44 -15.30 14.54
CA ASP A 81 5.18 -15.39 13.80
C ASP A 81 4.48 -16.74 14.10
N TYR A 82 3.25 -16.90 13.63
CA TYR A 82 2.40 -18.05 13.92
C TYR A 82 3.06 -19.36 13.48
N ASN A 83 3.40 -20.23 14.45
CA ASN A 83 4.09 -21.50 14.24
C ASN A 83 5.50 -21.41 13.60
N SER A 84 6.07 -20.23 13.38
CA SER A 84 7.31 -20.07 12.60
C SER A 84 8.53 -20.74 13.23
N ILE A 85 8.54 -20.99 14.56
CA ILE A 85 9.59 -21.81 15.19
C ILE A 85 9.46 -23.27 14.76
N GLY A 86 8.23 -23.81 14.72
CA GLY A 86 7.99 -25.18 14.24
C GLY A 86 8.35 -25.37 12.77
N GLU A 87 8.22 -24.32 11.97
CA GLU A 87 8.54 -24.32 10.55
C GLU A 87 10.04 -24.43 10.24
N LEU A 88 10.92 -24.17 11.20
CA LEU A 88 12.36 -24.43 11.06
C LEU A 88 12.66 -25.87 10.70
N ILE A 89 11.83 -26.82 11.12
CA ILE A 89 11.92 -28.24 10.74
C ILE A 89 11.63 -28.40 9.24
N ARG A 90 10.59 -27.72 8.73
CA ARG A 90 10.23 -27.75 7.30
C ARG A 90 11.24 -27.02 6.42
N HIS A 91 11.88 -25.98 6.95
CA HIS A 91 13.00 -25.31 6.29
C HIS A 91 14.26 -26.22 6.23
N GLY A 92 14.27 -27.37 6.92
CA GLY A 92 15.40 -28.30 6.93
C GLY A 92 16.60 -27.80 7.75
N VAL A 93 16.42 -26.84 8.64
CA VAL A 93 17.49 -26.29 9.50
C VAL A 93 17.45 -26.83 10.93
N ALA A 94 16.40 -27.56 11.30
CA ALA A 94 16.26 -28.26 12.57
C ALA A 94 15.71 -29.67 12.33
N ALA A 95 16.25 -30.67 13.03
CA ALA A 95 15.78 -32.04 12.93
C ALA A 95 14.51 -32.30 13.77
N ASP A 96 14.38 -31.59 14.87
CA ASP A 96 13.26 -31.74 15.80
C ASP A 96 12.90 -30.42 16.49
N LEU A 97 11.84 -30.47 17.31
CA LEU A 97 11.33 -29.28 17.99
C LEU A 97 12.31 -28.72 19.02
N SER A 98 13.22 -29.54 19.59
CA SER A 98 14.25 -29.08 20.53
C SER A 98 15.31 -28.26 19.82
N GLU A 99 15.74 -28.69 18.64
CA GLU A 99 16.67 -27.93 17.81
C GLU A 99 16.03 -26.63 17.30
N ALA A 100 14.78 -26.70 16.83
CA ALA A 100 14.04 -25.52 16.37
C ALA A 100 13.92 -24.48 17.50
N ALA A 101 13.53 -24.89 18.70
CA ALA A 101 13.46 -24.03 19.88
C ALA A 101 14.82 -23.41 20.24
N ALA A 102 15.89 -24.23 20.18
CA ALA A 102 17.25 -23.78 20.46
C ALA A 102 17.73 -22.72 19.45
N LEU A 103 17.48 -22.93 18.16
CA LEU A 103 17.84 -21.99 17.10
C LEU A 103 17.12 -20.65 17.27
N ALA A 104 15.80 -20.68 17.48
CA ALA A 104 15.00 -19.48 17.66
C ALA A 104 15.42 -18.69 18.92
N LEU A 105 15.63 -19.36 20.05
CA LEU A 105 16.08 -18.73 21.30
C LEU A 105 17.48 -18.12 21.14
N LYS A 106 18.41 -18.83 20.49
CA LYS A 106 19.75 -18.30 20.17
C LYS A 106 19.70 -17.11 19.24
N ALA A 107 18.77 -17.10 18.29
CA ALA A 107 18.54 -15.95 17.41
C ALA A 107 17.94 -14.75 18.16
N GLY A 108 17.39 -14.94 19.36
CA GLY A 108 16.87 -13.86 20.20
C GLY A 108 15.36 -13.73 20.19
N VAL A 109 14.62 -14.71 19.68
CA VAL A 109 13.16 -14.80 19.78
C VAL A 109 12.79 -15.08 21.25
N ASP A 110 11.94 -14.25 21.85
CA ASP A 110 11.59 -14.31 23.26
C ASP A 110 10.26 -15.04 23.51
N ILE A 111 9.32 -14.92 22.60
CA ILE A 111 7.97 -15.48 22.73
C ILE A 111 7.68 -16.37 21.51
N ASP A 112 7.22 -17.57 21.79
CA ASP A 112 6.76 -18.56 20.82
C ASP A 112 5.25 -18.39 20.57
N MET A 113 4.88 -18.04 19.33
CA MET A 113 3.49 -17.93 18.93
C MET A 113 3.00 -19.24 18.33
N MET A 114 2.18 -19.98 19.10
CA MET A 114 1.39 -21.15 18.74
C MET A 114 2.16 -22.44 18.39
N ALA A 115 3.47 -22.43 18.15
CA ALA A 115 4.22 -23.67 17.87
C ALA A 115 4.27 -24.61 19.10
N GLY A 116 4.24 -24.07 20.29
CA GLY A 116 4.50 -24.80 21.53
C GLY A 116 5.95 -25.32 21.62
N ALA A 117 6.85 -24.76 20.79
CA ALA A 117 8.23 -25.17 20.68
C ALA A 117 9.00 -24.89 21.97
N TYR A 118 8.80 -23.73 22.57
CA TYR A 118 9.47 -23.41 23.83
C TYR A 118 8.98 -24.29 24.98
N ARG A 119 7.69 -24.54 25.09
CA ARG A 119 7.14 -25.41 26.13
C ARG A 119 7.59 -26.86 26.00
N ARG A 120 7.60 -27.42 24.78
CA ARG A 120 7.87 -28.84 24.51
C ARG A 120 9.31 -29.11 24.13
N GLY A 121 9.97 -28.17 23.46
CA GLY A 121 11.31 -28.36 22.89
C GLY A 121 12.45 -27.90 23.82
N LEU A 122 12.29 -26.77 24.55
CA LEU A 122 13.38 -26.26 25.40
C LEU A 122 13.85 -27.22 26.49
N PRO A 123 12.99 -28.03 27.17
CA PRO A 123 13.51 -29.03 28.12
C PRO A 123 14.49 -30.02 27.47
N GLY A 124 14.17 -30.53 26.29
CA GLY A 124 15.05 -31.39 25.52
C GLY A 124 16.30 -30.67 25.00
N ALA A 125 16.16 -29.44 24.56
CA ALA A 125 17.28 -28.59 24.12
C ALA A 125 18.28 -28.33 25.26
N LEU A 126 17.79 -28.08 26.47
CA LEU A 126 18.62 -27.89 27.67
C LEU A 126 19.33 -29.17 28.05
N ALA A 127 18.60 -30.30 28.09
CA ALA A 127 19.20 -31.63 28.41
C ALA A 127 20.29 -32.02 27.41
N ARG A 128 20.17 -31.64 26.13
CA ARG A 128 21.16 -31.87 25.07
C ARG A 128 22.27 -30.80 25.06
N GLY A 129 22.28 -29.83 25.95
CA GLY A 129 23.24 -28.71 25.97
C GLY A 129 23.16 -27.79 24.77
N LEU A 130 22.05 -27.79 24.02
CA LEU A 130 21.85 -26.90 22.88
C LEU A 130 21.60 -25.43 23.29
N VAL A 131 21.08 -25.20 24.48
CA VAL A 131 20.88 -23.90 25.11
C VAL A 131 21.29 -23.93 26.59
N SER A 132 21.55 -22.76 27.19
CA SER A 132 21.81 -22.61 28.61
C SER A 132 20.61 -21.99 29.34
N MET A 133 20.51 -22.23 30.66
CA MET A 133 19.53 -21.52 31.50
C MET A 133 19.68 -20.01 31.42
N ALA A 134 20.91 -19.49 31.38
CA ALA A 134 21.17 -18.06 31.28
C ALA A 134 20.50 -17.41 30.04
N LEU A 135 20.46 -18.14 28.90
CA LEU A 135 19.81 -17.67 27.69
C LEU A 135 18.28 -17.67 27.83
N ILE A 136 17.72 -18.66 28.51
CA ILE A 136 16.28 -18.72 28.83
C ILE A 136 15.92 -17.56 29.77
N ASP A 137 16.70 -17.36 30.83
CA ASP A 137 16.48 -16.28 31.80
C ASP A 137 16.56 -14.89 31.15
N GLU A 138 17.46 -14.71 30.19
CA GLU A 138 17.58 -13.46 29.42
C GLU A 138 16.27 -13.16 28.67
N SER A 139 15.70 -14.17 28.02
CA SER A 139 14.43 -14.05 27.30
C SER A 139 13.27 -13.76 28.25
N VAL A 140 13.16 -14.52 29.34
CA VAL A 140 12.13 -14.35 30.37
C VAL A 140 12.17 -12.93 30.97
N ARG A 141 13.37 -12.40 31.28
CA ARG A 141 13.52 -11.03 31.79
C ARG A 141 12.97 -9.97 30.85
N ARG A 142 13.18 -10.12 29.52
CA ARG A 142 12.60 -9.17 28.55
C ARG A 142 11.08 -9.18 28.57
N VAL A 143 10.47 -10.37 28.65
CA VAL A 143 9.02 -10.52 28.72
C VAL A 143 8.47 -9.92 30.01
N LEU A 144 9.12 -10.20 31.17
CA LEU A 144 8.72 -9.67 32.45
C LEU A 144 8.84 -8.13 32.52
N ARG A 145 9.95 -7.58 32.01
CA ARG A 145 10.12 -6.12 31.88
C ARG A 145 9.03 -5.45 31.04
N LEU A 146 8.62 -6.09 29.95
CA LEU A 146 7.51 -5.57 29.14
C LEU A 146 6.21 -5.57 29.93
N LYS A 147 5.89 -6.65 30.66
CA LYS A 147 4.70 -6.73 31.53
C LYS A 147 4.72 -5.67 32.63
N GLU A 148 5.86 -5.45 33.27
CA GLU A 148 6.07 -4.41 34.27
C GLU A 148 5.82 -3.01 33.68
N ARG A 149 6.46 -2.67 32.57
CA ARG A 149 6.26 -1.39 31.86
C ARG A 149 4.81 -1.14 31.44
N LEU A 150 4.05 -2.20 31.19
CA LEU A 150 2.63 -2.14 30.88
C LEU A 150 1.75 -2.03 32.13
N GLY A 151 2.33 -2.17 33.35
CA GLY A 151 1.62 -2.16 34.62
C GLY A 151 0.71 -3.37 34.81
N LEU A 152 1.06 -4.52 34.21
CA LEU A 152 0.23 -5.73 34.26
C LEU A 152 0.35 -6.49 35.59
N PHE A 153 1.37 -6.20 36.39
CA PHE A 153 1.52 -6.78 37.72
C PHE A 153 0.64 -6.06 38.76
N GLU A 154 0.44 -4.75 38.58
CA GLU A 154 -0.41 -3.94 39.48
C GLU A 154 -1.88 -4.09 39.12
N ASP A 155 -2.22 -4.00 37.80
CA ASP A 155 -3.60 -4.12 37.32
C ASP A 155 -3.62 -4.65 35.87
N PRO A 156 -3.79 -5.98 35.66
CA PRO A 156 -3.82 -6.58 34.33
C PRO A 156 -5.06 -6.19 33.52
N TYR A 157 -6.12 -5.68 34.17
CA TYR A 157 -7.40 -5.34 33.53
C TYR A 157 -7.60 -3.85 33.27
N ARG A 158 -6.68 -3.00 33.70
CA ARG A 158 -6.78 -1.52 33.60
C ARG A 158 -7.04 -0.97 32.18
N ARG A 159 -6.77 -1.75 31.15
CA ARG A 159 -6.97 -1.38 29.75
C ARG A 159 -8.21 -2.00 29.12
N GLY A 160 -8.96 -2.78 29.88
CA GLY A 160 -10.22 -3.35 29.44
C GLY A 160 -11.33 -2.31 29.50
N ALA A 161 -12.03 -2.07 28.39
CA ALA A 161 -13.28 -1.32 28.37
C ALA A 161 -14.45 -2.30 28.34
N VAL A 162 -15.46 -2.07 29.16
CA VAL A 162 -16.70 -2.85 29.15
C VAL A 162 -17.70 -2.13 28.24
N GLY A 163 -17.96 -2.71 27.07
CA GLY A 163 -19.01 -2.28 26.16
C GLY A 163 -18.78 -0.92 25.51
N GLU A 164 -19.41 -0.70 24.38
CA GLU A 164 -19.39 0.58 23.69
C GLU A 164 -20.82 1.08 23.54
N SER A 165 -21.05 2.38 23.80
CA SER A 165 -22.36 2.97 23.56
C SER A 165 -22.62 3.17 22.07
N ASP A 166 -23.90 3.17 21.66
CA ASP A 166 -24.33 3.45 20.30
C ASP A 166 -23.78 4.78 19.77
N ALA A 167 -23.61 5.78 20.65
CA ALA A 167 -22.99 7.05 20.29
C ALA A 167 -21.51 6.91 19.91
N VAL A 168 -20.76 5.99 20.53
CA VAL A 168 -19.38 5.67 20.15
C VAL A 168 -19.35 4.97 18.81
N LEU A 169 -20.20 3.97 18.60
CA LEU A 169 -20.34 3.25 17.35
C LEU A 169 -20.71 4.20 16.20
N GLY A 170 -21.67 5.11 16.40
CA GLY A 170 -22.06 6.12 15.42
C GLY A 170 -20.90 7.03 15.01
N ARG A 171 -20.09 7.52 15.98
CA ARG A 171 -18.88 8.30 15.67
C ARG A 171 -17.85 7.51 14.88
N ARG A 172 -17.65 6.23 15.21
CA ARG A 172 -16.72 5.35 14.48
C ARG A 172 -17.18 5.10 13.04
N ARG A 173 -18.48 4.91 12.80
CA ARG A 173 -19.02 4.79 11.44
C ARG A 173 -18.81 6.08 10.63
N THR A 174 -19.05 7.23 11.22
CA THR A 174 -18.76 8.53 10.59
C THR A 174 -17.29 8.67 10.22
N LEU A 175 -16.40 8.30 11.13
CA LEU A 175 -14.97 8.30 10.86
C LEU A 175 -14.60 7.29 9.75
N ALA A 176 -15.13 6.08 9.80
CA ALA A 176 -14.91 5.05 8.78
C ALA A 176 -15.33 5.52 7.39
N ARG A 177 -16.52 6.15 7.24
CA ARG A 177 -16.98 6.75 5.98
C ARG A 177 -16.03 7.83 5.48
N SER A 178 -15.59 8.72 6.37
CA SER A 178 -14.65 9.79 6.02
C SER A 178 -13.29 9.25 5.55
N VAL A 179 -12.75 8.24 6.25
CA VAL A 179 -11.48 7.60 5.86
C VAL A 179 -11.63 6.83 4.55
N ALA A 180 -12.73 6.09 4.38
CA ALA A 180 -13.04 5.36 3.16
C ALA A 180 -13.10 6.29 1.93
N ALA A 181 -13.83 7.41 2.02
CA ALA A 181 -13.91 8.38 0.92
C ALA A 181 -12.54 8.98 0.55
N ARG A 182 -11.69 9.22 1.56
CA ARG A 182 -10.32 9.72 1.35
C ARG A 182 -9.34 8.66 0.83
N ALA A 183 -9.69 7.38 0.86
CA ALA A 183 -8.86 6.29 0.32
C ALA A 183 -9.16 6.01 -1.17
N ILE A 184 -10.29 6.47 -1.71
CA ILE A 184 -10.65 6.26 -3.11
C ILE A 184 -9.71 7.02 -4.03
N VAL A 185 -9.07 6.31 -4.95
CA VAL A 185 -8.20 6.91 -5.98
C VAL A 185 -8.98 7.05 -7.28
N MET A 186 -9.06 8.26 -7.82
CA MET A 186 -9.60 8.49 -9.16
C MET A 186 -8.46 8.41 -10.18
N LEU A 187 -8.44 7.34 -10.97
CA LEU A 187 -7.40 7.11 -11.99
C LEU A 187 -7.67 7.87 -13.29
N LYS A 188 -8.94 8.01 -13.66
CA LYS A 188 -9.40 8.67 -14.90
C LYS A 188 -10.71 9.41 -14.65
N ASN A 189 -10.88 10.56 -15.29
CA ASN A 189 -12.13 11.31 -15.34
C ASN A 189 -12.19 12.10 -16.67
N ALA A 190 -12.59 11.43 -17.74
CA ALA A 190 -12.66 12.02 -19.06
C ALA A 190 -13.84 13.00 -19.14
N ALA A 191 -13.66 14.13 -19.80
CA ALA A 191 -14.69 15.14 -20.03
C ALA A 191 -15.47 15.56 -18.76
N ASP A 192 -14.83 15.52 -17.58
CA ASP A 192 -15.47 15.81 -16.28
C ASP A 192 -16.75 14.96 -16.05
N THR A 193 -16.72 13.66 -16.43
CA THR A 193 -17.81 12.71 -16.24
C THR A 193 -18.25 12.62 -14.78
N LEU A 194 -17.31 12.69 -13.86
CA LEU A 194 -17.56 12.82 -12.42
C LEU A 194 -17.28 14.25 -11.94
N PRO A 195 -18.02 14.73 -10.93
CA PRO A 195 -19.11 14.07 -10.24
C PRO A 195 -20.36 13.95 -11.13
N LEU A 196 -21.18 12.91 -10.87
CA LEU A 196 -22.44 12.71 -11.58
C LEU A 196 -23.31 13.97 -11.53
N PRO A 197 -23.89 14.38 -12.66
CA PRO A 197 -24.80 15.52 -12.67
C PRO A 197 -26.02 15.27 -11.77
N GLY A 198 -26.46 16.27 -11.01
CA GLY A 198 -27.67 16.18 -10.19
C GLY A 198 -28.97 16.00 -11.01
N SER A 199 -28.88 16.04 -12.34
CA SER A 199 -30.00 15.80 -13.27
C SER A 199 -30.21 14.32 -13.58
N VAL A 200 -29.28 13.42 -13.22
CA VAL A 200 -29.42 11.97 -13.45
C VAL A 200 -30.61 11.45 -12.64
N ARG A 201 -31.55 10.79 -13.34
CA ARG A 201 -32.75 10.20 -12.76
C ARG A 201 -32.79 8.68 -12.84
N ARG A 202 -31.98 8.06 -13.70
CA ARG A 202 -31.87 6.62 -13.85
C ARG A 202 -30.41 6.22 -13.93
N LEU A 203 -29.96 5.45 -12.93
CA LEU A 203 -28.59 5.00 -12.79
C LEU A 203 -28.55 3.48 -12.80
N ALA A 204 -27.75 2.87 -13.67
CA ALA A 204 -27.49 1.44 -13.62
C ALA A 204 -26.23 1.17 -12.79
N VAL A 205 -26.34 0.28 -11.79
CA VAL A 205 -25.21 -0.20 -10.98
C VAL A 205 -25.01 -1.67 -11.33
N ILE A 206 -24.01 -1.93 -12.16
CA ILE A 206 -23.79 -3.23 -12.81
C ILE A 206 -22.52 -3.87 -12.25
N GLY A 207 -22.56 -5.18 -12.11
CA GLY A 207 -21.38 -5.97 -11.73
C GLY A 207 -21.56 -6.74 -10.42
N PRO A 208 -20.76 -7.80 -10.24
CA PRO A 208 -20.92 -8.73 -9.11
C PRO A 208 -20.54 -8.11 -7.75
N LEU A 209 -19.87 -6.97 -7.74
CA LEU A 209 -19.47 -6.23 -6.54
C LEU A 209 -20.38 -5.02 -6.26
N ALA A 210 -21.43 -4.80 -7.05
CA ALA A 210 -22.37 -3.71 -6.88
C ALA A 210 -23.18 -3.83 -5.58
N ASP A 211 -23.71 -5.03 -5.30
CA ASP A 211 -24.47 -5.33 -4.09
C ASP A 211 -23.87 -6.54 -3.34
N ALA A 212 -22.63 -6.39 -2.90
CA ALA A 212 -21.86 -7.42 -2.21
C ALA A 212 -21.26 -6.89 -0.89
N PRO A 213 -22.10 -6.58 0.11
CA PRO A 213 -21.64 -5.93 1.35
C PRO A 213 -20.58 -6.73 2.09
N ALA A 214 -20.62 -8.06 2.06
CA ALA A 214 -19.62 -8.92 2.67
C ALA A 214 -18.22 -8.76 2.05
N GLN A 215 -18.12 -8.41 0.76
CA GLN A 215 -16.84 -8.20 0.08
C GLN A 215 -16.20 -6.84 0.44
N MET A 216 -17.00 -5.87 0.87
CA MET A 216 -16.52 -4.52 1.19
C MET A 216 -15.54 -4.50 2.36
N ARG A 217 -15.62 -5.48 3.26
CA ARG A 217 -14.72 -5.61 4.42
C ARG A 217 -13.26 -5.88 4.02
N GLY A 218 -13.05 -6.53 2.89
CA GLY A 218 -11.75 -7.06 2.49
C GLY A 218 -11.31 -8.26 3.35
N PRO A 219 -10.02 -8.67 3.24
CA PRO A 219 -9.49 -9.86 3.93
C PRO A 219 -9.13 -9.62 5.41
N TRP A 220 -8.83 -8.38 5.80
CA TRP A 220 -8.24 -8.04 7.10
C TRP A 220 -9.28 -7.52 8.10
N TRP A 221 -10.32 -8.30 8.35
CA TRP A 221 -11.36 -7.99 9.32
C TRP A 221 -11.27 -8.92 10.54
N ALA A 222 -11.41 -8.37 11.74
CA ALA A 222 -11.53 -9.17 12.96
C ALA A 222 -12.94 -9.78 13.07
N ALA A 223 -13.18 -10.60 14.09
CA ALA A 223 -14.48 -11.19 14.38
C ALA A 223 -15.53 -10.08 14.54
N ALA A 224 -16.12 -9.67 13.45
CA ALA A 224 -17.18 -8.68 13.38
C ALA A 224 -18.48 -9.36 12.96
N GLU A 225 -19.59 -8.81 13.43
CA GLU A 225 -20.91 -9.23 12.94
C GLU A 225 -21.00 -9.01 11.43
N GLU A 226 -21.69 -9.91 10.74
CA GLU A 226 -21.87 -9.83 9.28
C GLU A 226 -22.77 -8.66 8.86
N HIS A 227 -23.40 -7.99 9.84
CA HIS A 227 -24.39 -6.94 9.63
C HIS A 227 -23.78 -5.54 9.60
N GLY A 228 -24.48 -4.62 8.94
CA GLY A 228 -24.16 -3.20 8.95
C GLY A 228 -23.13 -2.73 7.92
N HIS A 229 -22.79 -3.56 6.92
CA HIS A 229 -21.95 -3.15 5.79
C HIS A 229 -22.83 -2.57 4.67
N VAL A 230 -22.41 -1.45 4.12
CA VAL A 230 -23.16 -0.74 3.07
C VAL A 230 -22.58 -1.08 1.70
N SER A 231 -23.40 -1.69 0.84
CA SER A 231 -23.04 -1.96 -0.55
C SER A 231 -23.10 -0.67 -1.40
N VAL A 232 -22.53 -0.72 -2.61
CA VAL A 232 -22.59 0.43 -3.54
C VAL A 232 -24.03 0.78 -3.90
N VAL A 233 -24.85 -0.23 -4.17
CA VAL A 233 -26.29 -0.03 -4.45
C VAL A 233 -26.96 0.66 -3.27
N ALA A 234 -26.80 0.14 -2.06
CA ALA A 234 -27.42 0.72 -0.86
C ALA A 234 -26.94 2.16 -0.59
N GLY A 235 -25.65 2.43 -0.77
CA GLY A 235 -25.09 3.78 -0.63
C GLY A 235 -25.65 4.76 -1.65
N LEU A 236 -25.80 4.36 -2.92
CA LEU A 236 -26.36 5.19 -3.98
C LEU A 236 -27.87 5.43 -3.81
N VAL A 237 -28.63 4.40 -3.43
CA VAL A 237 -30.06 4.55 -3.11
C VAL A 237 -30.26 5.57 -1.97
N GLY A 238 -29.43 5.48 -0.93
CA GLY A 238 -29.50 6.43 0.19
C GLY A 238 -29.08 7.85 -0.17
N ALA A 239 -28.12 8.01 -1.10
CA ALA A 239 -27.59 9.31 -1.50
C ALA A 239 -28.39 10.00 -2.60
N LEU A 240 -29.18 9.26 -3.38
CA LEU A 240 -29.93 9.74 -4.55
C LEU A 240 -31.43 9.39 -4.44
N PRO A 241 -32.19 9.98 -3.52
CA PRO A 241 -33.58 9.60 -3.27
C PRO A 241 -34.52 9.82 -4.48
N ASP A 242 -34.17 10.74 -5.38
CA ASP A 242 -34.95 11.05 -6.59
C ASP A 242 -34.45 10.33 -7.85
N CYS A 243 -33.54 9.36 -7.70
CA CYS A 243 -32.95 8.60 -8.81
C CYS A 243 -33.37 7.12 -8.71
N GLU A 244 -33.86 6.58 -9.82
CA GLU A 244 -34.07 5.14 -9.96
C GLU A 244 -32.73 4.43 -10.10
N VAL A 245 -32.31 3.70 -9.07
CA VAL A 245 -31.08 2.90 -9.07
C VAL A 245 -31.41 1.47 -9.46
N MET A 246 -31.04 1.12 -10.68
CA MET A 246 -31.24 -0.24 -11.23
C MET A 246 -30.01 -1.09 -10.97
N HIS A 247 -30.16 -2.29 -10.44
CA HIS A 247 -29.06 -3.20 -10.18
C HIS A 247 -29.12 -4.46 -11.05
N ALA A 248 -27.96 -4.88 -11.56
CA ALA A 248 -27.77 -6.15 -12.24
C ALA A 248 -26.35 -6.69 -12.00
N PRO A 249 -26.17 -7.87 -11.39
CA PRO A 249 -24.84 -8.43 -11.15
C PRO A 249 -24.12 -8.82 -12.45
N GLY A 250 -24.86 -9.21 -13.48
CA GLY A 250 -24.33 -9.59 -14.78
C GLY A 250 -23.61 -10.93 -14.81
N VAL A 251 -22.62 -11.10 -13.96
CA VAL A 251 -21.82 -12.33 -13.77
C VAL A 251 -21.52 -12.52 -12.28
N SER A 252 -21.06 -13.71 -11.89
CA SER A 252 -20.47 -13.92 -10.57
C SER A 252 -19.04 -13.39 -10.47
N ILE A 253 -18.47 -13.29 -9.26
CA ILE A 253 -17.09 -12.79 -9.09
C ILE A 253 -16.08 -13.79 -9.67
N GLN A 254 -16.27 -15.08 -9.47
CA GLN A 254 -15.29 -16.14 -9.78
C GLN A 254 -15.84 -17.29 -10.62
N GLN A 255 -17.15 -17.53 -10.58
CA GLN A 255 -17.76 -18.73 -11.15
C GLN A 255 -18.37 -18.43 -12.52
N ASP A 256 -18.49 -19.47 -13.34
CA ASP A 256 -19.22 -19.44 -14.61
C ASP A 256 -20.70 -19.76 -14.37
N GLU A 257 -21.37 -18.93 -13.55
CA GLU A 257 -22.80 -19.10 -13.31
C GLU A 257 -23.65 -18.58 -14.47
N PRO A 258 -24.89 -19.10 -14.62
CA PRO A 258 -25.79 -18.65 -15.68
C PRO A 258 -26.09 -17.15 -15.54
N ASP A 259 -25.98 -16.56 -16.50
CA ASP A 259 -25.93 -15.36 -17.23
C ASP A 259 -26.97 -14.29 -16.84
N GLY A 260 -26.55 -13.40 -15.95
CA GLY A 260 -27.18 -12.09 -15.78
C GLY A 260 -26.83 -11.07 -16.86
N MET A 261 -26.05 -11.44 -17.90
CA MET A 261 -25.56 -10.54 -18.94
C MET A 261 -26.69 -9.79 -19.65
N ALA A 262 -27.75 -10.49 -20.02
CA ALA A 262 -28.90 -9.88 -20.68
C ALA A 262 -29.61 -8.86 -19.76
N ALA A 263 -29.68 -9.12 -18.45
CA ALA A 263 -30.25 -8.18 -17.48
C ALA A 263 -29.35 -6.95 -17.31
N ALA A 264 -28.03 -7.14 -17.27
CA ALA A 264 -27.06 -6.05 -17.21
C ALA A 264 -27.14 -5.12 -18.43
N LEU A 265 -27.27 -5.68 -19.63
CA LEU A 265 -27.42 -4.90 -20.86
C LEU A 265 -28.74 -4.14 -20.90
N ARG A 266 -29.86 -4.74 -20.44
CA ARG A 266 -31.15 -4.03 -20.32
C ARG A 266 -31.06 -2.88 -19.32
N ALA A 267 -30.40 -3.07 -18.17
CA ALA A 267 -30.18 -1.99 -17.21
C ALA A 267 -29.34 -0.87 -17.84
N CYS A 268 -28.27 -1.20 -18.58
CA CYS A 268 -27.47 -0.26 -19.33
C CYS A 268 -28.31 0.54 -20.34
N GLU A 269 -29.25 -0.11 -21.05
CA GLU A 269 -30.14 0.54 -22.03
C GLU A 269 -31.13 1.51 -21.36
N ALA A 270 -31.66 1.18 -20.18
CA ALA A 270 -32.64 1.99 -19.49
C ALA A 270 -32.03 3.19 -18.75
N ALA A 271 -30.76 3.11 -18.32
CA ALA A 271 -30.10 4.14 -17.53
C ALA A 271 -29.61 5.32 -18.35
N GLU A 272 -29.28 6.41 -17.67
CA GLU A 272 -28.62 7.63 -18.20
C GLU A 272 -27.11 7.61 -17.96
N ALA A 273 -26.67 6.90 -16.91
CA ALA A 273 -25.26 6.66 -16.61
C ALA A 273 -25.09 5.24 -16.02
N ILE A 274 -23.87 4.69 -16.10
CA ILE A 274 -23.57 3.34 -15.65
C ILE A 274 -22.43 3.37 -14.64
N VAL A 275 -22.61 2.77 -13.46
CA VAL A 275 -21.57 2.47 -12.48
C VAL A 275 -21.26 0.98 -12.58
N LEU A 276 -20.07 0.63 -13.05
CA LEU A 276 -19.62 -0.74 -13.27
C LEU A 276 -18.70 -1.17 -12.12
N CYS A 277 -19.19 -2.06 -11.26
CA CYS A 277 -18.53 -2.54 -10.05
C CYS A 277 -17.87 -3.90 -10.28
N VAL A 278 -16.54 -3.92 -10.51
CA VAL A 278 -15.78 -5.13 -10.84
C VAL A 278 -14.48 -5.20 -10.02
N GLY A 279 -13.92 -6.39 -9.91
CA GLY A 279 -12.66 -6.60 -9.20
C GLY A 279 -12.54 -7.93 -8.49
N GLU A 280 -11.78 -7.95 -7.40
CA GLU A 280 -11.48 -9.14 -6.60
C GLU A 280 -12.49 -9.34 -5.48
N ALA A 281 -12.78 -10.61 -5.15
CA ALA A 281 -13.38 -10.95 -3.87
C ALA A 281 -12.40 -10.70 -2.73
N ALA A 282 -12.91 -10.46 -1.51
CA ALA A 282 -12.08 -10.25 -0.31
C ALA A 282 -11.04 -11.36 -0.11
N VAL A 283 -11.43 -12.61 -0.32
CA VAL A 283 -10.54 -13.79 -0.17
C VAL A 283 -9.42 -13.89 -1.22
N MET A 284 -9.44 -13.06 -2.26
CA MET A 284 -8.40 -13.03 -3.27
C MET A 284 -7.23 -12.12 -2.90
N SER A 285 -7.32 -11.39 -1.81
CA SER A 285 -6.29 -10.52 -1.27
C SER A 285 -5.98 -10.89 0.18
N GLY A 286 -4.87 -10.39 0.71
CA GLY A 286 -4.39 -10.67 2.05
C GLY A 286 -3.42 -11.84 2.09
N GLU A 287 -3.25 -12.41 3.27
CA GLU A 287 -2.30 -13.49 3.52
C GLU A 287 -2.65 -14.75 2.72
N ALA A 288 -1.64 -15.42 2.20
CA ALA A 288 -1.73 -16.62 1.37
C ALA A 288 -2.56 -16.46 0.07
N ALA A 289 -2.87 -15.23 -0.34
CA ALA A 289 -3.69 -14.93 -1.50
C ALA A 289 -2.87 -14.44 -2.72
N SER A 290 -1.75 -15.06 -3.00
CA SER A 290 -0.91 -14.74 -4.18
C SER A 290 -1.63 -15.08 -5.48
N ARG A 291 -1.57 -14.17 -6.47
CA ARG A 291 -2.18 -14.37 -7.79
C ARG A 291 -1.14 -14.28 -8.89
N ALA A 292 -1.11 -15.28 -9.77
CA ALA A 292 -0.26 -15.29 -10.96
C ALA A 292 -0.82 -14.40 -12.09
N HIS A 293 -2.13 -14.23 -12.17
CA HIS A 293 -2.80 -13.40 -13.16
C HIS A 293 -3.48 -12.20 -12.48
N LEU A 294 -3.06 -10.99 -12.82
CA LEU A 294 -3.54 -9.74 -12.21
C LEU A 294 -4.68 -9.08 -13.00
N GLY A 295 -5.37 -9.81 -13.88
CA GLY A 295 -6.60 -9.35 -14.54
C GLY A 295 -7.84 -9.50 -13.66
N LEU A 296 -8.98 -9.06 -14.17
CA LEU A 296 -10.29 -9.31 -13.56
C LEU A 296 -10.55 -10.82 -13.46
N PRO A 297 -11.02 -11.32 -12.33
CA PRO A 297 -11.35 -12.74 -12.18
C PRO A 297 -12.65 -13.12 -12.88
N GLY A 298 -12.83 -14.43 -13.19
CA GLY A 298 -14.00 -14.97 -13.83
C GLY A 298 -14.35 -14.30 -15.17
N ARG A 299 -15.62 -14.14 -15.43
CA ARG A 299 -16.15 -13.53 -16.67
C ARG A 299 -16.38 -12.02 -16.59
N GLN A 300 -15.84 -11.36 -15.56
CA GLN A 300 -16.04 -9.91 -15.38
C GLN A 300 -15.49 -9.07 -16.53
N ARG A 301 -14.44 -9.54 -17.22
CA ARG A 301 -13.94 -8.88 -18.43
C ARG A 301 -14.97 -8.85 -19.53
N GLU A 302 -15.64 -9.98 -19.81
CA GLU A 302 -16.69 -10.09 -20.82
C GLU A 302 -17.85 -9.14 -20.51
N LEU A 303 -18.28 -9.11 -19.24
CA LEU A 303 -19.31 -8.18 -18.77
C LEU A 303 -18.89 -6.72 -19.01
N ALA A 304 -17.69 -6.35 -18.59
CA ALA A 304 -17.21 -4.98 -18.72
C ALA A 304 -17.09 -4.57 -20.19
N GLU A 305 -16.59 -5.45 -21.07
CA GLU A 305 -16.48 -5.18 -22.50
C GLU A 305 -17.88 -5.01 -23.15
N ALA A 306 -18.84 -5.86 -22.79
CA ALA A 306 -20.21 -5.79 -23.29
C ALA A 306 -20.91 -4.50 -22.83
N VAL A 307 -20.81 -4.16 -21.53
CA VAL A 307 -21.41 -2.94 -20.96
C VAL A 307 -20.78 -1.69 -21.57
N CYS A 308 -19.45 -1.60 -21.63
CA CYS A 308 -18.76 -0.45 -22.24
C CYS A 308 -19.11 -0.30 -23.72
N GLY A 309 -19.17 -1.41 -24.47
CA GLY A 309 -19.56 -1.40 -25.88
C GLY A 309 -20.99 -0.92 -26.09
N ARG A 310 -21.94 -1.42 -25.26
CA ARG A 310 -23.33 -1.00 -25.30
C ARG A 310 -23.55 0.45 -24.91
N ALA A 311 -22.92 0.88 -23.81
CA ALA A 311 -22.98 2.26 -23.34
C ALA A 311 -22.43 3.24 -24.38
N LYS A 312 -21.28 2.92 -24.99
CA LYS A 312 -20.69 3.71 -26.08
C LYS A 312 -21.62 3.87 -27.27
N ALA A 313 -22.27 2.79 -27.69
CA ALA A 313 -23.23 2.83 -28.80
C ALA A 313 -24.46 3.72 -28.49
N LEU A 314 -24.78 3.89 -27.20
CA LEU A 314 -25.91 4.70 -26.73
C LEU A 314 -25.47 6.11 -26.28
N GLY A 315 -24.18 6.46 -26.34
CA GLY A 315 -23.66 7.74 -25.89
C GLY A 315 -23.76 7.96 -24.39
N LYS A 316 -23.71 6.89 -23.57
CA LYS A 316 -23.87 6.95 -22.11
C LYS A 316 -22.53 6.79 -21.40
N PRO A 317 -22.24 7.55 -20.33
CA PRO A 317 -21.01 7.45 -19.61
C PRO A 317 -20.95 6.17 -18.77
N VAL A 318 -19.74 5.56 -18.71
CA VAL A 318 -19.41 4.42 -17.86
C VAL A 318 -18.38 4.83 -16.83
N ILE A 319 -18.71 4.66 -15.56
CA ILE A 319 -17.85 4.84 -14.40
C ILE A 319 -17.45 3.47 -13.85
N ALA A 320 -16.21 3.06 -14.03
CA ALA A 320 -15.72 1.82 -13.45
C ALA A 320 -15.26 2.04 -12.01
N VAL A 321 -15.73 1.18 -11.09
CA VAL A 321 -15.30 1.12 -9.69
C VAL A 321 -14.59 -0.21 -9.49
N LEU A 322 -13.28 -0.15 -9.24
CA LEU A 322 -12.41 -1.32 -9.08
C LEU A 322 -12.23 -1.66 -7.60
N PHE A 323 -12.54 -2.90 -7.26
CA PHE A 323 -12.29 -3.48 -5.93
C PHE A 323 -11.10 -4.41 -6.00
N CYS A 324 -10.05 -4.12 -5.25
CA CYS A 324 -8.80 -4.90 -5.31
C CYS A 324 -7.89 -4.58 -4.12
N GLY A 325 -7.05 -5.53 -3.73
CA GLY A 325 -5.97 -5.32 -2.77
C GLY A 325 -4.60 -5.11 -3.42
N ARG A 326 -4.56 -5.03 -4.75
CA ARG A 326 -3.37 -4.88 -5.58
C ARG A 326 -3.70 -4.19 -6.90
N PRO A 327 -2.74 -3.61 -7.63
CA PRO A 327 -2.97 -3.10 -8.98
C PRO A 327 -3.45 -4.21 -9.92
N LEU A 328 -4.63 -4.04 -10.52
CA LEU A 328 -5.12 -4.93 -11.57
C LEU A 328 -4.65 -4.46 -12.93
N ILE A 329 -4.20 -5.39 -13.77
CA ILE A 329 -3.78 -5.12 -15.14
C ILE A 329 -5.01 -5.06 -16.04
N VAL A 330 -5.56 -3.87 -16.17
CA VAL A 330 -6.81 -3.58 -16.90
C VAL A 330 -6.70 -2.36 -17.83
N PRO A 331 -5.61 -2.22 -18.64
CA PRO A 331 -5.45 -1.05 -19.51
C PRO A 331 -6.62 -0.88 -20.47
N TRP A 332 -7.16 -1.96 -21.00
CA TRP A 332 -8.32 -2.00 -21.88
C TRP A 332 -9.59 -1.40 -21.23
N LEU A 333 -9.78 -1.56 -19.91
CA LEU A 333 -10.92 -0.98 -19.18
C LEU A 333 -10.69 0.52 -18.94
N ILE A 334 -9.45 0.90 -18.61
CA ILE A 334 -9.06 2.31 -18.45
C ILE A 334 -9.31 3.09 -19.74
N GLU A 335 -9.05 2.49 -20.90
CA GLU A 335 -9.30 3.13 -22.20
C GLU A 335 -10.80 3.34 -22.46
N ARG A 336 -11.63 2.33 -22.14
CA ARG A 336 -13.05 2.28 -22.52
C ARG A 336 -13.98 3.01 -21.56
N ALA A 337 -13.71 2.99 -20.25
CA ALA A 337 -14.52 3.71 -19.28
C ALA A 337 -14.24 5.22 -19.30
N ASP A 338 -15.26 6.04 -19.04
CA ASP A 338 -15.15 7.49 -19.02
C ASP A 338 -14.51 7.97 -17.72
N ALA A 339 -14.82 7.31 -16.60
CA ALA A 339 -14.15 7.51 -15.32
C ALA A 339 -13.78 6.17 -14.66
N VAL A 340 -12.70 6.16 -13.87
CA VAL A 340 -12.24 4.97 -13.16
C VAL A 340 -11.83 5.34 -11.74
N LEU A 341 -12.48 4.69 -10.78
CA LEU A 341 -12.18 4.77 -9.36
C LEU A 341 -11.59 3.46 -8.87
N VAL A 342 -10.59 3.52 -8.01
CA VAL A 342 -10.10 2.37 -7.24
C VAL A 342 -10.65 2.50 -5.82
N ALA A 343 -11.52 1.58 -5.46
CA ALA A 343 -12.19 1.58 -4.16
C ALA A 343 -11.54 0.63 -3.15
N TRP A 344 -10.49 -0.12 -3.55
CA TRP A 344 -9.83 -1.08 -2.67
C TRP A 344 -10.83 -1.99 -1.94
N PHE A 345 -10.67 -2.13 -0.59
CA PHE A 345 -11.63 -2.69 0.35
C PHE A 345 -11.84 -1.68 1.46
N LEU A 346 -12.95 -0.93 1.42
CA LEU A 346 -13.16 0.28 2.21
C LEU A 346 -13.87 0.05 3.55
N GLY A 347 -14.21 -1.21 3.87
CA GLY A 347 -14.87 -1.55 5.14
C GLY A 347 -16.37 -1.31 5.16
N SER A 348 -16.93 -1.13 6.35
CA SER A 348 -18.38 -1.10 6.59
C SER A 348 -19.11 0.04 5.88
N GLU A 349 -18.46 1.17 5.66
CA GLU A 349 -19.05 2.36 5.04
C GLU A 349 -18.70 2.52 3.55
N ALA A 350 -18.21 1.46 2.90
CA ALA A 350 -17.73 1.48 1.51
C ALA A 350 -18.74 2.09 0.54
N GLY A 351 -19.98 1.62 0.55
CA GLY A 351 -21.03 2.10 -0.37
C GLY A 351 -21.36 3.58 -0.16
N ASN A 352 -21.46 4.02 1.09
CA ASN A 352 -21.68 5.44 1.40
C ASN A 352 -20.52 6.32 0.92
N ALA A 353 -19.27 5.87 1.15
CA ALA A 353 -18.08 6.61 0.73
C ALA A 353 -17.95 6.69 -0.81
N ILE A 354 -18.25 5.60 -1.51
CA ILE A 354 -18.27 5.57 -2.98
C ILE A 354 -19.36 6.50 -3.52
N ALA A 355 -20.56 6.45 -2.94
CA ALA A 355 -21.64 7.36 -3.31
C ALA A 355 -21.24 8.84 -3.11
N ASP A 356 -20.64 9.19 -1.96
CA ASP A 356 -20.15 10.56 -1.69
C ASP A 356 -19.18 11.06 -2.76
N VAL A 357 -18.29 10.19 -3.23
CA VAL A 357 -17.36 10.54 -4.31
C VAL A 357 -18.11 10.64 -5.62
N LEU A 358 -18.95 9.69 -6.00
CA LEU A 358 -19.66 9.67 -7.28
C LEU A 358 -20.55 10.90 -7.47
N ILE A 359 -21.24 11.37 -6.42
CA ILE A 359 -22.12 12.55 -6.49
C ILE A 359 -21.40 13.87 -6.19
N GLY A 360 -20.13 13.82 -5.80
CA GLY A 360 -19.29 14.98 -5.56
C GLY A 360 -19.49 15.68 -4.21
N THR A 361 -20.10 15.00 -3.23
CA THR A 361 -20.10 15.43 -1.82
C THR A 361 -18.69 15.48 -1.26
N VAL A 362 -17.85 14.53 -1.67
CA VAL A 362 -16.43 14.48 -1.34
C VAL A 362 -15.62 14.46 -2.64
N SER A 363 -14.64 15.35 -2.75
CA SER A 363 -13.65 15.29 -3.84
C SER A 363 -12.63 14.19 -3.55
N PRO A 364 -12.37 13.27 -4.49
CA PRO A 364 -11.29 12.28 -4.33
C PRO A 364 -9.95 12.99 -4.13
N SER A 365 -9.14 12.49 -3.20
CA SER A 365 -7.86 13.09 -2.84
C SER A 365 -6.74 12.07 -2.66
N ALA A 366 -7.06 10.77 -2.72
CA ALA A 366 -6.08 9.71 -2.61
C ALA A 366 -5.15 9.63 -3.84
N ARG A 367 -4.00 9.04 -3.62
CA ARG A 367 -2.97 8.81 -4.63
C ARG A 367 -2.60 7.34 -4.66
N THR A 368 -2.19 6.83 -5.82
CA THR A 368 -1.70 5.44 -5.92
C THR A 368 -0.47 5.25 -5.03
N PRO A 369 -0.52 4.28 -4.09
CA PRO A 369 0.63 4.01 -3.20
C PRO A 369 1.71 3.16 -3.87
N ILE A 370 1.54 2.84 -5.14
CA ILE A 370 2.41 1.96 -5.93
C ILE A 370 2.35 2.39 -7.40
N SER A 371 3.40 2.13 -8.16
CA SER A 371 3.37 2.22 -9.61
C SER A 371 2.42 1.16 -10.17
N TRP A 372 1.53 1.53 -11.09
CA TRP A 372 0.52 0.65 -11.66
C TRP A 372 1.02 0.03 -12.96
N PRO A 373 1.21 -1.30 -13.07
CA PRO A 373 1.78 -1.91 -14.26
C PRO A 373 0.81 -1.90 -15.46
N ARG A 374 1.35 -1.91 -16.67
CA ARG A 374 0.62 -2.10 -17.93
C ARG A 374 0.44 -3.58 -18.24
N ALA A 375 1.47 -4.37 -17.96
CA ALA A 375 1.54 -5.78 -18.26
C ALA A 375 2.23 -6.56 -17.13
N MET A 376 1.97 -7.86 -17.07
CA MET A 376 2.58 -8.77 -16.07
C MET A 376 4.11 -8.78 -16.15
N GLY A 377 4.67 -8.66 -17.35
CA GLY A 377 6.13 -8.65 -17.54
C GLY A 377 6.84 -7.46 -16.90
N GLN A 378 6.11 -6.41 -16.51
CA GLN A 378 6.68 -5.26 -15.80
C GLN A 378 6.79 -5.47 -14.29
N VAL A 379 6.20 -6.52 -13.72
CA VAL A 379 6.21 -6.73 -12.26
C VAL A 379 7.50 -7.44 -11.83
N PRO A 380 8.25 -6.86 -10.87
CA PRO A 380 8.01 -5.63 -10.12
C PRO A 380 8.34 -4.34 -10.90
N ILE A 381 7.47 -3.33 -10.79
CA ILE A 381 7.73 -1.98 -11.32
C ILE A 381 7.61 -0.95 -10.18
N PHE A 382 8.60 -0.07 -10.06
CA PHE A 382 8.63 0.96 -9.02
C PHE A 382 9.43 2.18 -9.47
N TYR A 383 9.12 3.35 -8.92
CA TYR A 383 9.71 4.63 -9.32
C TYR A 383 11.19 4.79 -8.95
N ALA A 384 11.63 4.13 -7.86
CA ALA A 384 12.98 4.24 -7.32
C ALA A 384 13.97 3.28 -8.01
N GLN A 385 13.85 3.10 -9.32
CA GLN A 385 14.76 2.26 -10.11
C GLN A 385 16.12 2.95 -10.27
N ARG A 386 17.18 2.17 -10.26
CA ARG A 386 18.52 2.67 -10.60
C ARG A 386 18.66 2.81 -12.10
N PRO A 387 19.39 3.82 -12.59
CA PRO A 387 19.68 3.94 -14.01
C PRO A 387 20.54 2.77 -14.48
N GLY A 388 20.21 2.21 -15.64
CA GLY A 388 21.08 1.26 -16.32
C GLY A 388 22.13 2.00 -17.16
N GLY A 389 23.23 1.33 -17.49
CA GLY A 389 24.25 1.87 -18.38
C GLY A 389 23.78 2.07 -19.84
N ARG A 390 22.63 1.50 -20.20
CA ARG A 390 21.99 1.61 -21.53
C ARG A 390 20.52 2.01 -21.36
N PRO A 391 20.22 3.28 -21.08
CA PRO A 391 18.86 3.75 -20.90
C PRO A 391 18.05 3.55 -22.19
N ALA A 392 16.73 3.40 -22.04
CA ALA A 392 15.84 3.15 -23.16
C ALA A 392 15.97 4.23 -24.25
N ASN A 393 16.20 3.78 -25.48
CA ASN A 393 16.24 4.62 -26.69
C ASN A 393 15.52 3.87 -27.81
N ALA A 394 14.51 4.47 -28.39
CA ALA A 394 13.70 3.85 -29.46
C ALA A 394 14.51 3.56 -30.71
N SER A 395 15.52 4.38 -31.00
CA SER A 395 16.37 4.26 -32.21
C SER A 395 17.54 3.29 -32.07
N ASP A 396 17.86 2.86 -30.82
CA ASP A 396 18.96 1.93 -30.55
C ASP A 396 18.42 0.59 -30.05
N PRO A 397 18.58 -0.54 -30.79
CA PRO A 397 18.11 -1.85 -30.34
C PRO A 397 18.82 -2.38 -29.09
N TYR A 398 20.04 -1.90 -28.80
CA TYR A 398 20.86 -2.38 -27.67
C TYR A 398 20.64 -1.62 -26.37
N THR A 399 19.40 -1.16 -26.11
CA THR A 399 19.01 -0.43 -24.91
C THR A 399 17.98 -1.18 -24.08
N SER A 400 17.87 -0.84 -22.79
CA SER A 400 16.98 -1.51 -21.84
C SER A 400 15.54 -1.08 -22.07
N LYS A 401 14.81 -1.84 -22.90
CA LYS A 401 13.40 -1.60 -23.23
C LYS A 401 12.67 -2.90 -23.50
N TYR A 402 11.35 -2.89 -23.36
CA TYR A 402 10.48 -3.94 -23.90
C TYR A 402 10.33 -3.77 -25.41
N LEU A 403 10.10 -4.87 -26.11
CA LEU A 403 9.83 -4.85 -27.56
C LEU A 403 8.37 -4.50 -27.88
N ASP A 404 7.48 -4.83 -26.95
CA ASP A 404 6.03 -4.93 -27.14
C ASP A 404 5.22 -4.05 -26.15
N GLU A 405 5.88 -3.39 -25.20
CA GLU A 405 5.23 -2.52 -24.22
C GLU A 405 6.12 -1.33 -23.85
N ALA A 406 5.52 -0.27 -23.33
CA ALA A 406 6.26 0.87 -22.77
C ALA A 406 6.98 0.49 -21.48
N ASN A 407 8.13 1.11 -21.21
CA ASN A 407 8.86 0.90 -19.96
C ASN A 407 8.17 1.54 -18.75
N GLU A 408 7.44 2.65 -18.99
CA GLU A 408 6.75 3.41 -17.97
C GLU A 408 5.51 2.65 -17.47
N PRO A 409 5.14 2.80 -16.18
CA PRO A 409 3.90 2.24 -15.67
C PRO A 409 2.67 2.84 -16.36
N LEU A 410 1.52 2.19 -16.23
CA LEU A 410 0.24 2.73 -16.69
C LEU A 410 -0.10 4.01 -15.88
N PHE A 411 0.12 3.97 -14.57
CA PHE A 411 0.09 5.14 -13.69
C PHE A 411 1.29 5.12 -12.76
N ALA A 412 1.95 6.26 -12.64
CA ALA A 412 3.08 6.41 -11.73
C ALA A 412 2.64 6.34 -10.26
N PHE A 413 3.56 6.00 -9.35
CA PHE A 413 3.37 6.22 -7.92
C PHE A 413 2.92 7.66 -7.66
N GLY A 414 1.92 7.84 -6.80
CA GLY A 414 1.36 9.15 -6.49
C GLY A 414 0.31 9.64 -7.48
N HIS A 415 0.02 8.93 -8.58
CA HIS A 415 -1.04 9.31 -9.50
C HIS A 415 -2.42 9.28 -8.81
N GLY A 416 -3.25 10.24 -9.14
CA GLY A 416 -4.64 10.34 -8.69
C GLY A 416 -5.20 11.71 -9.05
N LEU A 417 -6.44 11.73 -9.48
CA LEU A 417 -7.17 12.93 -9.85
C LEU A 417 -8.10 13.38 -8.73
N SER A 418 -8.47 14.64 -8.75
CA SER A 418 -9.50 15.23 -7.89
C SER A 418 -10.49 16.03 -8.72
N TYR A 419 -11.53 16.56 -8.10
CA TYR A 419 -12.44 17.49 -8.77
C TYR A 419 -11.90 18.93 -8.86
N GLY A 420 -10.70 19.18 -8.29
CA GLY A 420 -9.88 20.35 -8.54
C GLY A 420 -8.95 20.16 -9.73
N ARG A 421 -8.36 21.25 -10.18
CA ARG A 421 -7.28 21.27 -11.17
C ARG A 421 -6.14 22.11 -10.61
N PHE A 422 -5.02 21.49 -10.31
CA PHE A 422 -3.93 22.16 -9.64
C PHE A 422 -2.78 22.44 -10.61
N ALA A 423 -2.20 23.64 -10.47
CA ALA A 423 -0.94 23.99 -11.10
C ALA A 423 0.09 24.32 -10.01
N LEU A 424 1.29 23.75 -10.17
CA LEU A 424 2.44 23.97 -9.31
C LEU A 424 3.41 24.93 -10.02
N SER A 425 4.03 25.85 -9.26
CA SER A 425 4.99 26.83 -9.80
C SER A 425 5.91 27.34 -8.71
N ASN A 426 6.93 28.12 -9.12
CA ASN A 426 7.80 28.85 -8.21
C ASN A 426 8.48 27.95 -7.14
N LEU A 427 9.08 26.83 -7.59
CA LEU A 427 9.87 25.99 -6.71
C LEU A 427 11.07 26.79 -6.18
N ARG A 428 11.25 26.81 -4.87
CA ARG A 428 12.34 27.48 -4.16
C ARG A 428 12.94 26.52 -3.16
N VAL A 429 14.28 26.42 -3.15
CA VAL A 429 15.03 25.55 -2.25
C VAL A 429 16.07 26.38 -1.52
N THR A 430 16.17 26.26 -0.20
CA THR A 430 17.10 27.03 0.64
C THR A 430 17.59 26.16 1.80
N PRO A 431 18.92 26.18 2.09
CA PRO A 431 20.00 26.82 1.36
C PRO A 431 20.36 26.07 0.06
N HIS A 432 21.11 26.69 -0.84
CA HIS A 432 21.65 26.05 -2.03
C HIS A 432 22.93 25.23 -1.73
N GLU A 433 23.77 25.68 -0.81
CA GLU A 433 24.89 24.89 -0.27
C GLU A 433 24.47 24.22 1.02
N VAL A 434 24.62 22.90 1.10
CA VAL A 434 24.03 22.06 2.13
C VAL A 434 25.10 21.17 2.77
N ARG A 435 25.23 21.27 4.07
CA ARG A 435 26.08 20.40 4.90
C ARG A 435 25.24 19.35 5.61
N ALA A 436 25.83 18.25 6.02
CA ALA A 436 25.14 17.14 6.68
C ALA A 436 24.27 17.53 7.90
N ARG A 437 24.59 18.64 8.60
CA ARG A 437 23.83 19.15 9.75
C ARG A 437 22.70 20.11 9.41
N ASP A 438 22.59 20.51 8.16
CA ASP A 438 21.64 21.55 7.74
C ASP A 438 20.24 20.94 7.56
N THR A 439 19.25 21.82 7.49
CA THR A 439 17.87 21.51 7.10
C THR A 439 17.54 22.31 5.85
N ILE A 440 17.08 21.62 4.82
CA ILE A 440 16.65 22.23 3.57
C ILE A 440 15.17 22.57 3.67
N GLU A 441 14.82 23.79 3.31
CA GLU A 441 13.43 24.20 3.15
C GLU A 441 13.09 24.26 1.66
N VAL A 442 12.05 23.51 1.27
CA VAL A 442 11.52 23.44 -0.09
C VAL A 442 10.14 24.04 -0.11
N ARG A 443 9.92 25.07 -0.93
CA ARG A 443 8.64 25.75 -1.10
C ARG A 443 8.17 25.66 -2.54
N VAL A 444 6.88 25.39 -2.71
CA VAL A 444 6.22 25.39 -4.02
C VAL A 444 4.86 26.06 -3.92
N ASP A 445 4.55 26.92 -4.86
CA ASP A 445 3.26 27.58 -4.95
C ASP A 445 2.28 26.68 -5.69
N VAL A 446 1.06 26.57 -5.18
CA VAL A 446 -0.03 25.76 -5.72
C VAL A 446 -1.24 26.63 -5.95
N VAL A 447 -1.90 26.51 -7.08
CA VAL A 447 -3.16 27.19 -7.38
C VAL A 447 -4.20 26.19 -7.84
N ASN A 448 -5.41 26.28 -7.31
CA ASN A 448 -6.56 25.52 -7.80
C ASN A 448 -7.21 26.27 -8.97
N GLN A 449 -6.98 25.81 -10.17
CA GLN A 449 -7.57 26.34 -11.42
C GLN A 449 -8.95 25.69 -11.72
N GLY A 450 -9.38 24.74 -10.90
CA GLY A 450 -10.64 24.03 -11.05
C GLY A 450 -11.84 24.84 -10.52
N ARG A 451 -13.00 24.20 -10.58
CA ARG A 451 -14.29 24.82 -10.19
C ARG A 451 -14.78 24.38 -8.81
N ARG A 452 -14.08 23.48 -8.15
CA ARG A 452 -14.47 22.91 -6.85
C ARG A 452 -13.32 23.00 -5.86
N THR A 453 -13.65 23.15 -4.59
CA THR A 453 -12.67 22.97 -3.51
C THR A 453 -12.17 21.54 -3.53
N ALA A 454 -10.85 21.38 -3.49
CA ALA A 454 -10.22 20.09 -3.50
C ALA A 454 -8.85 20.11 -2.82
N GLN A 455 -8.35 18.94 -2.47
CA GLN A 455 -7.06 18.75 -1.85
C GLN A 455 -6.04 18.25 -2.88
N GLU A 456 -4.84 18.84 -2.89
CA GLU A 456 -3.69 18.39 -3.65
C GLU A 456 -2.64 17.78 -2.73
N THR A 457 -1.99 16.70 -3.18
CA THR A 457 -0.81 16.12 -2.54
C THR A 457 0.40 16.45 -3.38
N VAL A 458 1.37 17.11 -2.77
CA VAL A 458 2.64 17.48 -3.39
C VAL A 458 3.72 16.56 -2.86
N PHE A 459 4.36 15.81 -3.74
CA PHE A 459 5.49 14.93 -3.41
C PHE A 459 6.80 15.65 -3.66
N LEU A 460 7.78 15.35 -2.82
CA LEU A 460 9.16 15.80 -2.95
C LEU A 460 10.04 14.57 -3.15
N PHE A 461 10.74 14.55 -4.27
CA PHE A 461 11.74 13.55 -4.59
C PHE A 461 13.13 14.19 -4.66
N ALA A 462 14.16 13.38 -4.51
CA ALA A 462 15.52 13.71 -4.78
C ALA A 462 16.12 12.78 -5.84
N HIS A 463 17.08 13.29 -6.60
CA HIS A 463 17.91 12.50 -7.49
C HIS A 463 19.36 12.97 -7.34
N ASP A 464 20.18 12.09 -6.83
CA ASP A 464 21.64 12.28 -6.80
C ASP A 464 22.19 11.90 -8.17
N THR A 465 22.71 12.89 -8.87
CA THR A 465 23.09 12.75 -10.29
C THR A 465 24.44 12.03 -10.48
N LEU A 466 25.31 12.09 -9.46
CA LEU A 466 26.65 11.50 -9.50
C LEU A 466 27.10 11.12 -8.09
N ALA A 467 27.11 9.82 -7.80
CA ALA A 467 27.51 9.27 -6.51
C ALA A 467 28.45 8.07 -6.69
N SER A 468 29.11 7.66 -5.61
CA SER A 468 30.03 6.49 -5.58
C SER A 468 29.32 5.16 -5.88
N VAL A 469 27.99 5.12 -5.82
CA VAL A 469 27.15 3.99 -6.23
C VAL A 469 25.96 4.50 -7.03
N ALA A 470 25.44 3.71 -7.98
CA ALA A 470 24.27 4.09 -8.77
C ALA A 470 23.06 4.37 -7.86
N ARG A 471 22.57 5.63 -7.91
CA ARG A 471 21.42 6.08 -7.12
C ARG A 471 20.10 5.91 -7.90
N PRO A 472 18.97 5.74 -7.19
CA PRO A 472 17.67 5.74 -7.84
C PRO A 472 17.39 7.04 -8.62
N VAL A 473 16.70 6.93 -9.75
CA VAL A 473 16.30 8.10 -10.56
C VAL A 473 15.33 9.04 -9.83
N LEU A 474 14.62 8.53 -8.85
CA LEU A 474 13.74 9.26 -7.92
C LEU A 474 13.78 8.60 -6.55
N GLU A 475 14.00 9.36 -5.51
CA GLU A 475 13.88 8.94 -4.11
C GLU A 475 12.86 9.84 -3.40
N LEU A 476 11.76 9.28 -2.91
CA LEU A 476 10.79 10.05 -2.12
C LEU A 476 11.42 10.51 -0.80
N LYS A 477 11.44 11.81 -0.57
CA LYS A 477 11.99 12.42 0.65
C LYS A 477 10.93 13.09 1.52
N GLY A 478 9.77 13.39 0.96
CA GLY A 478 8.67 13.99 1.71
C GLY A 478 7.42 14.22 0.87
N TRP A 479 6.38 14.63 1.54
CA TRP A 479 5.12 15.04 0.90
C TRP A 479 4.36 16.02 1.80
N GLY A 480 3.50 16.82 1.18
CA GLY A 480 2.59 17.73 1.87
C GLY A 480 1.24 17.78 1.19
N ARG A 481 0.23 18.25 1.92
CA ARG A 481 -1.12 18.43 1.39
C ARG A 481 -1.57 19.87 1.54
N ILE A 482 -2.38 20.31 0.59
CA ILE A 482 -3.00 21.63 0.63
C ILE A 482 -4.43 21.53 0.09
N GLU A 483 -5.39 22.13 0.79
CA GLU A 483 -6.77 22.26 0.33
C GLU A 483 -7.02 23.68 -0.13
N LEU A 484 -7.53 23.85 -1.33
CA LEU A 484 -7.73 25.15 -1.95
C LEU A 484 -9.12 25.24 -2.60
N ALA A 485 -9.80 26.36 -2.37
CA ALA A 485 -11.01 26.74 -3.08
C ALA A 485 -10.70 27.11 -4.55
N PRO A 486 -11.70 27.18 -5.43
CA PRO A 486 -11.52 27.64 -6.82
C PRO A 486 -10.80 28.98 -6.89
N GLY A 487 -9.74 29.06 -7.70
CA GLY A 487 -8.90 30.24 -7.88
C GLY A 487 -7.96 30.57 -6.72
N GLN A 488 -8.07 29.88 -5.59
CA GLN A 488 -7.22 30.10 -4.42
C GLN A 488 -5.78 29.64 -4.70
N ARG A 489 -4.84 30.40 -4.13
CA ARG A 489 -3.41 30.09 -4.13
C ARG A 489 -2.94 29.79 -2.72
N GLY A 490 -1.93 28.93 -2.61
CA GLY A 490 -1.25 28.65 -1.35
C GLY A 490 0.16 28.12 -1.61
N THR A 491 0.95 27.97 -0.56
CA THR A 491 2.32 27.46 -0.65
C THR A 491 2.45 26.22 0.21
N VAL A 492 2.97 25.13 -0.36
CA VAL A 492 3.42 23.96 0.40
C VAL A 492 4.89 24.15 0.77
N THR A 493 5.18 23.97 2.05
CA THR A 493 6.54 24.06 2.59
C THR A 493 6.91 22.71 3.20
N LEU A 494 8.03 22.15 2.75
CA LEU A 494 8.59 20.90 3.24
C LEU A 494 9.98 21.17 3.81
N ARG A 495 10.32 20.52 4.92
CA ARG A 495 11.62 20.64 5.57
C ARG A 495 12.28 19.27 5.65
N LEU A 496 13.50 19.19 5.14
CA LEU A 496 14.29 17.96 5.07
C LEU A 496 15.60 18.14 5.83
N PRO A 497 15.89 17.35 6.85
CA PRO A 497 17.24 17.22 7.36
C PRO A 497 18.17 16.73 6.24
N ALA A 498 19.34 17.36 6.08
CA ALA A 498 20.31 16.97 5.04
C ALA A 498 20.78 15.51 5.17
N THR A 499 20.69 14.93 6.38
CA THR A 499 20.95 13.51 6.62
C THR A 499 20.05 12.56 5.81
N GLN A 500 18.92 13.02 5.26
CA GLN A 500 18.10 12.23 4.35
C GLN A 500 18.74 12.01 2.98
N PHE A 501 19.82 12.70 2.65
CA PHE A 501 20.65 12.45 1.46
C PHE A 501 21.77 11.45 1.71
N CYS A 502 21.96 11.00 2.96
CA CYS A 502 22.84 9.87 3.21
C CYS A 502 22.32 8.61 2.51
N PHE A 503 23.25 7.83 2.01
CA PHE A 503 22.96 6.53 1.40
C PHE A 503 24.01 5.48 1.80
N VAL A 504 23.82 4.24 1.43
CA VAL A 504 24.76 3.16 1.72
C VAL A 504 25.87 3.14 0.66
N GLY A 505 27.08 3.51 1.03
CA GLY A 505 28.26 3.55 0.17
C GLY A 505 28.75 2.18 -0.29
N ALA A 506 29.83 2.13 -1.06
CA ALA A 506 30.36 0.90 -1.63
C ALA A 506 30.75 -0.15 -0.58
N ASP A 507 31.22 0.30 0.57
CA ASP A 507 31.60 -0.50 1.74
C ASP A 507 30.44 -0.89 2.68
N LEU A 508 29.19 -0.62 2.26
CA LEU A 508 27.97 -0.83 3.03
C LEU A 508 27.82 0.04 4.30
N THR A 509 28.58 1.11 4.40
CA THR A 509 28.40 2.13 5.44
C THR A 509 27.58 3.31 4.95
N ALA A 510 26.94 4.05 5.87
CA ALA A 510 26.20 5.25 5.52
C ALA A 510 27.18 6.39 5.18
N VAL A 511 27.01 7.02 4.03
CA VAL A 511 27.83 8.13 3.56
C VAL A 511 26.96 9.35 3.20
N PHE A 512 27.51 10.53 3.41
CA PHE A 512 27.02 11.80 2.90
C PHE A 512 28.09 12.32 1.94
N GLU A 513 27.81 12.27 0.64
CA GLU A 513 28.79 12.64 -0.39
C GLU A 513 28.58 14.08 -0.88
N PRO A 514 29.66 14.86 -1.07
CA PRO A 514 29.57 16.14 -1.78
C PRO A 514 29.16 15.92 -3.24
N GLY A 515 28.26 16.76 -3.74
CA GLY A 515 27.79 16.66 -5.12
C GLY A 515 26.49 17.44 -5.34
N GLU A 516 26.08 17.51 -6.60
CA GLU A 516 24.79 18.10 -6.98
C GLU A 516 23.66 17.10 -6.79
N VAL A 517 22.59 17.53 -6.11
CA VAL A 517 21.35 16.78 -5.94
C VAL A 517 20.18 17.58 -6.53
N GLU A 518 19.45 16.97 -7.44
CA GLU A 518 18.18 17.52 -7.94
C GLU A 518 17.07 17.33 -6.91
N ILE A 519 16.36 18.41 -6.63
CA ILE A 519 15.15 18.46 -5.81
C ILE A 519 13.97 18.56 -6.77
N LEU A 520 13.13 17.55 -6.77
CA LEU A 520 12.06 17.35 -7.74
C LEU A 520 10.71 17.38 -7.03
N VAL A 521 9.79 18.26 -7.43
CA VAL A 521 8.53 18.47 -6.72
C VAL A 521 7.35 18.41 -7.69
N GLY A 522 6.34 17.59 -7.36
CA GLY A 522 5.16 17.48 -8.20
C GLY A 522 4.08 16.54 -7.67
N PRO A 523 3.06 16.25 -8.50
CA PRO A 523 1.87 15.50 -8.06
C PRO A 523 2.09 13.98 -8.02
N CYS A 524 3.10 13.45 -8.69
CA CYS A 524 3.37 12.01 -8.76
C CYS A 524 4.82 11.75 -9.24
N ALA A 525 5.26 10.50 -9.23
CA ALA A 525 6.60 10.08 -9.64
C ALA A 525 6.78 10.01 -11.18
N GLN A 526 6.17 10.93 -11.92
CA GLN A 526 6.36 11.07 -13.36
C GLN A 526 7.25 12.27 -13.64
N ARG A 527 8.50 12.04 -14.04
CA ARG A 527 9.53 13.08 -14.14
C ARG A 527 9.12 14.30 -14.97
N SER A 528 8.35 14.10 -16.06
CA SER A 528 7.86 15.18 -16.91
C SER A 528 6.84 16.13 -16.23
N GLN A 529 6.31 15.75 -15.07
CA GLN A 529 5.37 16.54 -14.27
C GLN A 529 6.03 17.17 -13.03
N LEU A 530 7.34 17.01 -12.86
CA LEU A 530 8.06 17.51 -11.70
C LEU A 530 8.75 18.85 -12.02
N LEU A 531 8.60 19.82 -11.14
CA LEU A 531 9.45 20.98 -11.08
C LEU A 531 10.83 20.56 -10.52
N CYS A 532 11.91 21.14 -11.03
CA CYS A 532 13.27 20.79 -10.64
C CYS A 532 14.04 22.02 -10.18
N ALA A 533 14.82 21.85 -9.11
CA ALA A 533 15.84 22.77 -8.63
C ALA A 533 17.01 21.95 -8.10
N SER A 534 18.22 22.51 -8.06
CA SER A 534 19.40 21.80 -7.54
C SER A 534 19.89 22.39 -6.22
N VAL A 535 20.54 21.54 -5.43
CA VAL A 535 21.34 21.92 -4.27
C VAL A 535 22.72 21.28 -4.37
N GLN A 536 23.73 21.95 -3.79
CA GLN A 536 25.10 21.45 -3.71
C GLN A 536 25.36 20.92 -2.30
N LEU A 537 25.59 19.61 -2.16
CA LEU A 537 26.03 19.00 -0.92
C LEU A 537 27.55 19.27 -0.72
N SER A 538 27.97 19.57 0.53
CA SER A 538 29.36 19.91 0.86
C SER A 538 29.81 19.38 2.23
#